data_cb241c2243bdd493be809521f6b5f7c8
#
_entry.id   cb241c2243bdd493be809521f6b5f7c8
#
_cell.length_a   1.000
_cell.length_b   1.000
_cell.length_c   1.000
_cell.angle_alpha   90.00
_cell.angle_beta   90.00
_cell.angle_gamma   90.00
#
_symmetry.space_group_name_H-M   'P 1'
#
loop_
_entity.id
_entity.type
_entity.pdbx_description
1 polymer ?
#
loop_
_entity_poly.entity_id
_entity_poly.type
_entity_poly.pdbx_seq_one_letter_code
_entity_poly.pdbx_strand_id
1 'polypeptide(L)'
;MYADQGVGASLVCCTGGEEGDILNPAMDRPEVRGNLDEVRRQELAEATAVLGYRSVHWLGYRDSGMPDSEANADPASFARAPLGEAVGRLAAIIRAERPHVVVTYGEDQQGYRHPDHLRVAEISGPAFDAAGDPGALTGAGEPWQPLKMYYVTWSRNRITALHEKFAELGLESPYDERWFSRPSNDEAITTRIRCADYFDRRSKALLAHRTQVDPDSKFWFGLPDHHMAAAYPWEDYVLARSLVHTDLPETDLFAGIE
;
A
#
# COMPACT_ATOMS: atom_id res chain seq x y z
N MET A 1 -6.12 -12.81 -4.62
CA MET A 1 -6.43 -13.93 -3.71
C MET A 1 -7.76 -13.69 -3.00
N TYR A 2 -7.86 -12.86 -1.99
CA TYR A 2 -9.09 -12.65 -1.21
C TYR A 2 -10.32 -12.29 -2.06
N ALA A 3 -10.17 -11.46 -3.09
CA ALA A 3 -11.26 -11.17 -4.03
C ALA A 3 -11.80 -12.43 -4.72
N ASP A 4 -10.93 -13.38 -5.09
CA ASP A 4 -11.34 -14.65 -5.71
C ASP A 4 -12.05 -15.59 -4.70
N GLN A 5 -11.88 -15.33 -3.41
CA GLN A 5 -12.57 -16.02 -2.32
C GLN A 5 -13.89 -15.32 -1.92
N GLY A 6 -14.28 -14.26 -2.63
CA GLY A 6 -15.50 -13.50 -2.38
C GLY A 6 -15.36 -12.40 -1.32
N VAL A 7 -14.15 -12.12 -0.85
CA VAL A 7 -13.90 -11.01 0.07
C VAL A 7 -13.94 -9.69 -0.68
N GLY A 8 -14.80 -8.76 -0.26
CA GLY A 8 -14.84 -7.41 -0.80
C GLY A 8 -13.63 -6.61 -0.30
N ALA A 9 -12.80 -6.12 -1.23
CA ALA A 9 -11.71 -5.23 -0.92
C ALA A 9 -12.00 -3.82 -1.44
N SER A 10 -11.77 -2.80 -0.61
CA SER A 10 -11.88 -1.38 -0.97
C SER A 10 -10.54 -0.70 -0.77
N LEU A 11 -10.17 0.18 -1.69
CA LEU A 11 -8.94 0.96 -1.61
C LEU A 11 -9.26 2.41 -1.22
N VAL A 12 -8.49 2.96 -0.29
CA VAL A 12 -8.50 4.39 0.01
C VAL A 12 -7.20 5.00 -0.50
N CYS A 13 -7.32 5.93 -1.45
CA CYS A 13 -6.22 6.70 -1.98
C CYS A 13 -6.29 8.13 -1.42
N CYS A 14 -5.19 8.61 -0.84
CA CYS A 14 -5.21 9.89 -0.12
C CYS A 14 -5.00 11.08 -1.06
N THR A 15 -4.15 10.91 -2.09
CA THR A 15 -3.70 11.97 -3.01
C THR A 15 -3.73 11.48 -4.46
N GLY A 16 -3.66 12.41 -5.41
CA GLY A 16 -3.62 12.09 -6.85
C GLY A 16 -2.24 11.68 -7.37
N GLY A 17 -1.18 11.86 -6.57
CA GLY A 17 0.19 11.57 -6.99
C GLY A 17 0.75 12.59 -7.99
N GLU A 18 0.20 13.81 -8.00
CA GLU A 18 0.51 14.88 -8.97
C GLU A 18 1.94 15.43 -8.88
N GLU A 19 2.60 15.24 -7.72
CA GLU A 19 3.99 15.67 -7.50
C GLU A 19 5.03 14.58 -7.82
N GLY A 20 4.56 13.38 -8.18
CA GLY A 20 5.47 12.26 -8.44
C GLY A 20 6.03 12.27 -9.86
N ASP A 21 7.29 11.86 -10.01
CA ASP A 21 7.99 11.76 -11.29
C ASP A 21 7.32 10.76 -12.25
N ILE A 22 7.44 11.06 -13.56
CA ILE A 22 7.12 10.09 -14.62
C ILE A 22 8.37 9.23 -14.83
N LEU A 23 8.31 7.97 -14.36
CA LEU A 23 9.45 7.04 -14.41
C LEU A 23 9.55 6.25 -15.72
N ASN A 24 8.46 6.14 -16.47
CA ASN A 24 8.45 5.50 -17.78
C ASN A 24 8.73 6.53 -18.87
N PRO A 25 9.88 6.47 -19.58
CA PRO A 25 10.24 7.45 -20.61
C PRO A 25 9.22 7.56 -21.76
N ALA A 26 8.51 6.48 -22.07
CA ALA A 26 7.47 6.48 -23.11
C ALA A 26 6.24 7.32 -22.74
N MET A 27 6.03 7.55 -21.45
CA MET A 27 4.92 8.36 -20.92
C MET A 27 5.33 9.80 -20.62
N ASP A 28 6.62 10.12 -20.68
CA ASP A 28 7.14 11.45 -20.37
C ASP A 28 6.91 12.43 -21.52
N ARG A 29 5.68 12.92 -21.66
CA ARG A 29 5.19 13.78 -22.71
C ARG A 29 4.46 14.98 -22.13
N PRO A 30 4.48 16.16 -22.79
CA PRO A 30 3.84 17.39 -22.29
C PRO A 30 2.35 17.22 -21.94
N GLU A 31 1.60 16.50 -22.77
CA GLU A 31 0.17 16.24 -22.53
C GLU A 31 -0.11 15.35 -21.33
N VAL A 32 0.82 14.43 -20.98
CA VAL A 32 0.74 13.61 -19.77
C VAL A 32 1.11 14.43 -18.54
N ARG A 33 2.20 15.19 -18.61
CA ARG A 33 2.63 16.09 -17.53
C ARG A 33 1.56 17.12 -17.17
N GLY A 34 0.88 17.68 -18.17
CA GLY A 34 -0.17 18.68 -17.97
C GLY A 34 -1.47 18.16 -17.39
N ASN A 35 -1.62 16.81 -17.26
CA ASN A 35 -2.85 16.17 -16.77
C ASN A 35 -2.55 14.91 -15.93
N LEU A 36 -1.48 14.99 -15.13
CA LEU A 36 -0.89 13.81 -14.47
C LEU A 36 -1.83 13.16 -13.45
N ASP A 37 -2.59 13.95 -12.71
CA ASP A 37 -3.55 13.45 -11.73
C ASP A 37 -4.69 12.65 -12.38
N GLU A 38 -5.24 13.10 -13.48
CA GLU A 38 -6.28 12.38 -14.22
C GLU A 38 -5.71 11.10 -14.84
N VAL A 39 -4.50 11.15 -15.44
CA VAL A 39 -3.83 9.96 -15.98
C VAL A 39 -3.62 8.93 -14.89
N ARG A 40 -3.13 9.33 -13.71
CA ARG A 40 -2.90 8.43 -12.57
C ARG A 40 -4.17 7.86 -11.98
N ARG A 41 -5.27 8.62 -12.01
CA ARG A 41 -6.60 8.10 -11.61
C ARG A 41 -7.06 6.97 -12.53
N GLN A 42 -6.86 7.11 -13.83
CA GLN A 42 -7.18 6.08 -14.81
C GLN A 42 -6.28 4.84 -14.64
N GLU A 43 -4.98 5.04 -14.45
CA GLU A 43 -4.02 3.97 -14.15
C GLU A 43 -4.40 3.21 -12.89
N LEU A 44 -4.78 3.91 -11.82
CA LEU A 44 -5.25 3.29 -10.59
C LEU A 44 -6.54 2.48 -10.80
N ALA A 45 -7.48 3.01 -11.58
CA ALA A 45 -8.73 2.30 -11.90
C ALA A 45 -8.46 0.99 -12.65
N GLU A 46 -7.54 1.01 -13.62
CA GLU A 46 -7.10 -0.20 -14.34
C GLU A 46 -6.40 -1.20 -13.41
N ALA A 47 -5.45 -0.73 -12.57
CA ALA A 47 -4.74 -1.57 -11.63
C ALA A 47 -5.67 -2.23 -10.60
N THR A 48 -6.60 -1.46 -10.04
CA THR A 48 -7.58 -1.97 -9.07
C THR A 48 -8.58 -2.95 -9.68
N ALA A 49 -8.96 -2.76 -10.94
CA ALA A 49 -9.77 -3.73 -11.68
C ALA A 49 -9.04 -5.07 -11.86
N VAL A 50 -7.75 -5.04 -12.20
CA VAL A 50 -6.90 -6.25 -12.31
C VAL A 50 -6.83 -6.98 -10.97
N LEU A 51 -6.70 -6.25 -9.86
CA LEU A 51 -6.59 -6.81 -8.51
C LEU A 51 -7.94 -7.27 -7.92
N GLY A 52 -9.06 -6.84 -8.50
CA GLY A 52 -10.40 -7.21 -8.08
C GLY A 52 -10.91 -6.38 -6.90
N TYR A 53 -10.48 -5.11 -6.78
CA TYR A 53 -11.07 -4.19 -5.80
C TYR A 53 -12.52 -3.86 -6.16
N ARG A 54 -13.38 -3.78 -5.14
CA ARG A 54 -14.80 -3.44 -5.28
C ARG A 54 -15.02 -1.95 -5.46
N SER A 55 -14.25 -1.15 -4.75
CA SER A 55 -14.35 0.32 -4.74
C SER A 55 -13.01 0.98 -4.50
N VAL A 56 -12.91 2.23 -4.99
CA VAL A 56 -11.79 3.13 -4.73
C VAL A 56 -12.35 4.42 -4.15
N HIS A 57 -11.89 4.80 -2.99
CA HIS A 57 -12.25 6.04 -2.31
C HIS A 57 -11.08 7.01 -2.33
N TRP A 58 -11.37 8.29 -2.49
CA TRP A 58 -10.39 9.35 -2.49
C TRP A 58 -10.58 10.24 -1.27
N LEU A 59 -9.52 10.47 -0.48
CA LEU A 59 -9.55 11.47 0.58
C LEU A 59 -9.53 12.90 0.00
N GLY A 60 -9.00 13.08 -1.21
CA GLY A 60 -9.07 14.34 -1.95
C GLY A 60 -8.07 15.39 -1.47
N TYR A 61 -6.94 14.97 -0.93
CA TYR A 61 -5.84 15.86 -0.60
C TYR A 61 -4.86 15.97 -1.77
N ARG A 62 -4.11 17.07 -1.80
CA ARG A 62 -2.99 17.27 -2.73
C ARG A 62 -1.79 16.42 -2.27
N ASP A 63 -1.06 15.85 -3.22
CA ASP A 63 0.21 15.17 -2.99
C ASP A 63 1.20 16.11 -2.30
N SER A 64 1.87 15.61 -1.28
CA SER A 64 2.82 16.41 -0.48
C SER A 64 4.21 16.48 -1.12
N GLY A 65 4.48 15.69 -2.14
CA GLY A 65 5.82 15.55 -2.68
C GLY A 65 6.83 15.05 -1.65
N MET A 66 8.10 15.20 -1.95
CA MET A 66 9.20 14.83 -1.04
C MET A 66 9.36 15.85 0.11
N PRO A 67 9.99 15.48 1.24
CA PRO A 67 10.05 16.30 2.46
C PRO A 67 10.49 17.76 2.27
N ASP A 68 11.41 18.01 1.33
CA ASP A 68 12.00 19.33 1.08
C ASP A 68 11.43 20.02 -0.17
N SER A 69 10.35 19.49 -0.74
CA SER A 69 9.70 20.09 -1.93
C SER A 69 8.80 21.28 -1.56
N GLU A 70 8.53 22.15 -2.52
CA GLU A 70 7.56 23.25 -2.37
C GLU A 70 6.16 22.71 -2.07
N ALA A 71 5.79 21.58 -2.68
CA ALA A 71 4.51 20.92 -2.44
C ALA A 71 4.33 20.49 -0.98
N ASN A 72 5.40 20.10 -0.27
CA ASN A 72 5.34 19.76 1.15
C ASN A 72 5.01 20.96 2.05
N ALA A 73 5.30 22.17 1.60
CA ALA A 73 4.97 23.40 2.32
C ALA A 73 3.54 23.92 2.00
N ASP A 74 2.89 23.40 0.96
CA ASP A 74 1.54 23.81 0.56
C ASP A 74 0.51 23.45 1.65
N PRO A 75 -0.29 24.42 2.15
CA PRO A 75 -1.34 24.15 3.12
C PRO A 75 -2.40 23.13 2.67
N ALA A 76 -2.59 22.96 1.35
CA ALA A 76 -3.52 21.99 0.76
C ALA A 76 -2.95 20.58 0.69
N SER A 77 -1.65 20.38 0.95
CA SER A 77 -1.01 19.07 0.90
C SER A 77 -1.48 18.15 2.02
N PHE A 78 -1.46 16.86 1.76
CA PHE A 78 -1.90 15.86 2.74
C PHE A 78 -1.11 15.90 4.04
N ALA A 79 0.21 16.12 3.97
CA ALA A 79 1.06 16.25 5.15
C ALA A 79 0.68 17.46 6.03
N ARG A 80 0.04 18.51 5.47
CA ARG A 80 -0.39 19.72 6.17
C ARG A 80 -1.86 19.69 6.57
N ALA A 81 -2.65 18.74 6.09
CA ALA A 81 -4.05 18.62 6.42
C ALA A 81 -4.25 18.55 7.96
N PRO A 82 -5.29 19.21 8.53
CA PRO A 82 -5.62 19.06 9.94
C PRO A 82 -5.83 17.58 10.28
N LEU A 83 -5.14 17.08 11.32
CA LEU A 83 -5.17 15.67 11.69
C LEU A 83 -6.58 15.15 11.90
N GLY A 84 -7.39 15.89 12.69
CA GLY A 84 -8.77 15.50 12.98
C GLY A 84 -9.67 15.44 11.75
N GLU A 85 -9.43 16.29 10.74
CA GLU A 85 -10.15 16.25 9.47
C GLU A 85 -9.81 14.98 8.68
N ALA A 86 -8.51 14.69 8.53
CA ALA A 86 -8.04 13.50 7.77
C ALA A 86 -8.50 12.21 8.44
N VAL A 87 -8.42 12.12 9.77
CA VAL A 87 -8.96 11.02 10.58
C VAL A 87 -10.47 10.88 10.34
N GLY A 88 -11.23 11.99 10.40
CA GLY A 88 -12.67 11.96 10.20
C GLY A 88 -13.09 11.48 8.81
N ARG A 89 -12.38 11.93 7.75
CA ARG A 89 -12.63 11.46 6.37
C ARG A 89 -12.39 9.96 6.24
N LEU A 90 -11.26 9.45 6.74
CA LEU A 90 -10.95 8.03 6.69
C LEU A 90 -11.92 7.19 7.53
N ALA A 91 -12.25 7.62 8.74
CA ALA A 91 -13.19 6.93 9.62
C ALA A 91 -14.62 6.88 9.03
N ALA A 92 -15.05 7.93 8.30
CA ALA A 92 -16.33 7.92 7.59
C ALA A 92 -16.35 6.86 6.48
N ILE A 93 -15.25 6.69 5.75
CA ILE A 93 -15.12 5.62 4.73
C ILE A 93 -15.13 4.24 5.41
N ILE A 94 -14.44 4.07 6.53
CA ILE A 94 -14.46 2.83 7.31
C ILE A 94 -15.89 2.47 7.74
N ARG A 95 -16.68 3.44 8.21
CA ARG A 95 -18.09 3.21 8.55
C ARG A 95 -18.95 2.82 7.35
N ALA A 96 -18.71 3.45 6.20
CA ALA A 96 -19.45 3.15 4.97
C ALA A 96 -19.13 1.76 4.41
N GLU A 97 -17.85 1.41 4.35
CA GLU A 97 -17.36 0.14 3.79
C GLU A 97 -17.47 -1.04 4.76
N ARG A 98 -17.49 -0.78 6.04
CA ARG A 98 -17.62 -1.76 7.14
C ARG A 98 -16.58 -2.90 7.04
N PRO A 99 -15.28 -2.62 6.89
CA PRO A 99 -14.26 -3.65 6.77
C PRO A 99 -14.04 -4.36 8.10
N HIS A 100 -13.79 -5.67 8.07
CA HIS A 100 -13.34 -6.41 9.25
C HIS A 100 -11.83 -6.21 9.47
N VAL A 101 -11.09 -6.05 8.39
CA VAL A 101 -9.63 -5.91 8.39
C VAL A 101 -9.23 -4.62 7.68
N VAL A 102 -8.32 -3.87 8.29
CA VAL A 102 -7.67 -2.68 7.71
C VAL A 102 -6.20 -3.02 7.46
N VAL A 103 -5.72 -2.77 6.25
CA VAL A 103 -4.30 -2.89 5.88
C VAL A 103 -3.78 -1.50 5.54
N THR A 104 -2.68 -1.10 6.14
CA THR A 104 -2.16 0.26 6.01
C THR A 104 -0.62 0.30 6.16
N TYR A 105 -0.03 1.49 6.12
CA TYR A 105 1.37 1.71 6.44
C TYR A 105 1.59 1.79 7.96
N GLY A 106 2.74 1.30 8.42
CA GLY A 106 3.25 1.57 9.76
C GLY A 106 4.09 2.85 9.80
N GLU A 107 4.49 3.26 11.01
CA GLU A 107 5.39 4.42 11.20
C GLU A 107 6.80 4.17 10.64
N ASP A 108 7.25 2.92 10.68
CA ASP A 108 8.52 2.52 10.10
C ASP A 108 8.39 2.33 8.59
N GLN A 109 8.94 3.28 7.83
CA GLN A 109 8.95 3.27 6.38
C GLN A 109 10.25 2.69 5.79
N GLN A 110 11.04 1.99 6.59
CA GLN A 110 12.27 1.30 6.15
C GLN A 110 13.22 2.19 5.34
N GLY A 111 13.31 3.47 5.72
CA GLY A 111 14.16 4.47 5.08
C GLY A 111 13.52 5.24 3.93
N TYR A 112 12.34 4.87 3.45
CA TYR A 112 11.56 5.65 2.48
C TYR A 112 10.52 6.52 3.22
N ARG A 113 10.94 7.70 3.67
CA ARG A 113 10.14 8.60 4.51
C ARG A 113 9.33 9.59 3.67
N HIS A 114 8.43 9.10 2.81
CA HIS A 114 7.52 9.98 2.08
C HIS A 114 6.50 10.61 3.05
N PRO A 115 6.29 11.95 3.00
CA PRO A 115 5.37 12.64 3.91
C PRO A 115 3.97 12.04 3.93
N ASP A 116 3.43 11.67 2.77
CA ASP A 116 2.09 11.07 2.68
C ASP A 116 2.03 9.67 3.31
N HIS A 117 3.09 8.85 3.20
CA HIS A 117 3.12 7.54 3.86
C HIS A 117 3.14 7.68 5.38
N LEU A 118 3.91 8.63 5.91
CA LEU A 118 3.93 8.94 7.33
C LEU A 118 2.57 9.45 7.81
N ARG A 119 1.91 10.29 6.98
CA ARG A 119 0.58 10.80 7.29
C ARG A 119 -0.47 9.69 7.28
N VAL A 120 -0.40 8.74 6.35
CA VAL A 120 -1.27 7.54 6.37
C VAL A 120 -1.08 6.75 7.66
N ALA A 121 0.17 6.51 8.09
CA ALA A 121 0.45 5.83 9.35
C ALA A 121 -0.17 6.58 10.54
N GLU A 122 -0.02 7.91 10.58
CA GLU A 122 -0.52 8.77 11.65
C GLU A 122 -2.04 8.77 11.78
N ILE A 123 -2.79 8.76 10.66
CA ILE A 123 -4.25 8.82 10.68
C ILE A 123 -4.93 7.46 10.84
N SER A 124 -4.26 6.35 10.47
CA SER A 124 -4.91 5.03 10.36
C SER A 124 -5.38 4.49 11.71
N GLY A 125 -4.54 4.58 12.74
CA GLY A 125 -4.91 4.14 14.09
C GLY A 125 -6.06 4.94 14.68
N PRO A 126 -5.97 6.28 14.72
CA PRO A 126 -7.07 7.12 15.17
C PRO A 126 -8.38 6.94 14.37
N ALA A 127 -8.30 6.72 13.05
CA ALA A 127 -9.48 6.47 12.23
C ALA A 127 -10.13 5.11 12.52
N PHE A 128 -9.32 4.08 12.78
CA PHE A 128 -9.78 2.76 13.21
C PHE A 128 -10.59 2.87 14.51
N ASP A 129 -10.11 3.64 15.50
CA ASP A 129 -10.79 3.84 16.76
C ASP A 129 -12.05 4.70 16.60
N ALA A 130 -11.95 5.83 15.88
CA ALA A 130 -13.05 6.77 15.67
C ALA A 130 -14.22 6.16 14.88
N ALA A 131 -13.94 5.22 13.98
CA ALA A 131 -14.99 4.52 13.23
C ALA A 131 -15.89 3.68 14.14
N GLY A 132 -15.35 3.07 15.20
CA GLY A 132 -16.09 2.30 16.19
C GLY A 132 -16.79 3.14 17.27
N ASP A 133 -16.33 4.37 17.51
CA ASP A 133 -16.88 5.22 18.56
C ASP A 133 -18.17 5.94 18.12
N PRO A 134 -19.33 5.67 18.74
CA PRO A 134 -20.59 6.32 18.39
C PRO A 134 -20.59 7.85 18.63
N GLY A 135 -19.68 8.34 19.49
CA GLY A 135 -19.54 9.77 19.81
C GLY A 135 -18.61 10.54 18.88
N ALA A 136 -17.76 9.86 18.11
CA ALA A 136 -16.66 10.51 17.38
C ALA A 136 -17.08 11.24 16.10
N LEU A 137 -18.08 10.76 15.37
CA LEU A 137 -18.44 11.22 14.02
C LEU A 137 -19.96 11.43 13.91
N THR A 138 -20.41 12.64 14.21
CA THR A 138 -21.84 12.97 14.06
C THR A 138 -22.22 13.02 12.58
N GLY A 139 -23.23 12.23 12.20
CA GLY A 139 -23.77 12.24 10.83
C GLY A 139 -22.99 11.44 9.78
N ALA A 140 -21.93 10.74 10.17
CA ALA A 140 -21.13 9.91 9.26
C ALA A 140 -21.54 8.42 9.22
N GLY A 141 -22.81 8.13 9.39
CA GLY A 141 -23.33 6.76 9.41
C GLY A 141 -23.20 6.06 10.76
N GLU A 142 -23.68 4.82 10.82
CA GLU A 142 -23.62 4.01 12.03
C GLU A 142 -22.17 3.60 12.35
N PRO A 143 -21.80 3.56 13.64
CA PRO A 143 -20.48 3.10 14.05
C PRO A 143 -20.14 1.71 13.52
N TRP A 144 -18.90 1.54 13.12
CA TRP A 144 -18.37 0.26 12.70
C TRP A 144 -16.96 0.08 13.23
N GLN A 145 -16.74 -0.95 14.04
CA GLN A 145 -15.44 -1.27 14.58
C GLN A 145 -14.78 -2.37 13.73
N PRO A 146 -13.73 -2.05 12.94
CA PRO A 146 -12.90 -3.09 12.34
C PRO A 146 -12.27 -3.96 13.44
N LEU A 147 -12.00 -5.22 13.15
CA LEU A 147 -11.50 -6.16 14.13
C LEU A 147 -9.98 -6.27 14.17
N LYS A 148 -9.34 -6.07 13.01
CA LYS A 148 -7.88 -6.20 12.89
C LYS A 148 -7.29 -5.07 12.04
N MET A 149 -6.07 -4.68 12.37
CA MET A 149 -5.27 -3.74 11.56
C MET A 149 -3.87 -4.29 11.36
N TYR A 150 -3.41 -4.27 10.12
CA TYR A 150 -2.09 -4.73 9.73
C TYR A 150 -1.28 -3.61 9.08
N TYR A 151 0.02 -3.63 9.33
CA TYR A 151 1.00 -2.85 8.60
C TYR A 151 1.66 -3.69 7.52
N VAL A 152 1.71 -3.17 6.29
CA VAL A 152 2.53 -3.77 5.23
C VAL A 152 4.00 -3.59 5.57
N THR A 153 4.83 -4.58 5.24
CA THR A 153 6.28 -4.47 5.42
C THR A 153 7.02 -5.26 4.34
N TRP A 154 8.27 -4.86 4.08
CA TRP A 154 9.19 -5.57 3.21
C TRP A 154 10.27 -6.24 4.03
N SER A 155 10.25 -7.56 4.09
CA SER A 155 11.23 -8.31 4.85
C SER A 155 12.62 -8.30 4.20
N ARG A 156 13.65 -8.34 5.02
CA ARG A 156 15.01 -8.60 4.56
C ARG A 156 15.10 -9.97 3.90
N ASN A 157 14.39 -10.97 4.42
CA ASN A 157 14.30 -12.31 3.85
C ASN A 157 13.79 -12.29 2.42
N ARG A 158 12.78 -11.47 2.10
CA ARG A 158 12.27 -11.28 0.73
C ARG A 158 13.37 -10.72 -0.19
N ILE A 159 14.05 -9.65 0.24
CA ILE A 159 15.11 -9.01 -0.55
C ILE A 159 16.24 -10.00 -0.81
N THR A 160 16.66 -10.74 0.22
CA THR A 160 17.72 -11.77 0.12
C THR A 160 17.32 -12.87 -0.85
N ALA A 161 16.14 -13.45 -0.71
CA ALA A 161 15.67 -14.53 -1.57
C ALA A 161 15.57 -14.12 -3.04
N LEU A 162 15.11 -12.90 -3.32
CA LEU A 162 15.07 -12.37 -4.69
C LEU A 162 16.48 -12.10 -5.22
N HIS A 163 17.38 -11.52 -4.43
CA HIS A 163 18.78 -11.29 -4.80
C HIS A 163 19.50 -12.61 -5.15
N GLU A 164 19.34 -13.63 -4.32
CA GLU A 164 19.89 -14.98 -4.56
C GLU A 164 19.34 -15.61 -5.84
N LYS A 165 18.03 -15.40 -6.12
CA LYS A 165 17.40 -15.90 -7.35
C LYS A 165 17.98 -15.23 -8.60
N PHE A 166 18.26 -13.94 -8.58
CA PHE A 166 18.98 -13.27 -9.67
C PHE A 166 20.35 -13.91 -9.89
N ALA A 167 21.12 -14.15 -8.82
CA ALA A 167 22.43 -14.78 -8.90
C ALA A 167 22.36 -16.22 -9.43
N GLU A 168 21.40 -17.03 -8.97
CA GLU A 168 21.15 -18.40 -9.45
C GLU A 168 20.92 -18.44 -10.96
N LEU A 169 20.22 -17.44 -11.50
CA LEU A 169 19.91 -17.34 -12.93
C LEU A 169 21.00 -16.62 -13.75
N GLY A 170 22.09 -16.21 -13.14
CA GLY A 170 23.16 -15.45 -13.79
C GLY A 170 22.73 -14.04 -14.22
N LEU A 171 21.72 -13.47 -13.58
CA LEU A 171 21.19 -12.14 -13.85
C LEU A 171 21.75 -11.11 -12.87
N GLU A 172 21.87 -9.85 -13.34
CA GLU A 172 22.26 -8.74 -12.49
C GLU A 172 21.10 -8.35 -11.56
N SER A 173 21.34 -8.41 -10.24
CA SER A 173 20.35 -8.04 -9.23
C SER A 173 20.21 -6.54 -9.09
N PRO A 174 18.99 -6.00 -8.96
CA PRO A 174 18.76 -4.60 -8.63
C PRO A 174 18.99 -4.26 -7.15
N TYR A 175 19.21 -5.28 -6.32
CA TYR A 175 19.44 -5.13 -4.87
C TYR A 175 20.94 -5.01 -4.60
N ASP A 176 21.39 -3.79 -4.26
CA ASP A 176 22.77 -3.47 -3.91
C ASP A 176 22.98 -3.42 -2.38
N GLU A 177 24.19 -3.06 -1.96
CA GLU A 177 24.57 -2.96 -0.55
C GLU A 177 23.65 -2.02 0.26
N ARG A 178 23.09 -0.98 -0.36
CA ARG A 178 22.16 -0.05 0.31
C ARG A 178 20.89 -0.74 0.76
N TRP A 179 20.40 -1.74 0.02
CA TRP A 179 19.25 -2.55 0.44
C TRP A 179 19.56 -3.39 1.68
N PHE A 180 20.76 -3.96 1.74
CA PHE A 180 21.19 -4.82 2.84
C PHE A 180 21.66 -4.05 4.07
N SER A 181 22.01 -2.77 3.96
CA SER A 181 22.37 -1.91 5.09
C SER A 181 21.18 -1.30 5.84
N ARG A 182 19.97 -1.34 5.25
CA ARG A 182 18.75 -0.84 5.92
C ARG A 182 18.43 -1.68 7.16
N PRO A 183 17.82 -1.10 8.21
CA PRO A 183 17.29 -1.89 9.33
C PRO A 183 16.35 -2.99 8.84
N SER A 184 16.40 -4.15 9.49
CA SER A 184 15.46 -5.24 9.20
C SER A 184 14.32 -5.22 10.21
N ASN A 185 13.10 -5.41 9.72
CA ASN A 185 11.88 -5.58 10.52
C ASN A 185 11.38 -7.02 10.55
N ASP A 186 12.21 -7.98 10.15
CA ASP A 186 11.80 -9.38 10.01
C ASP A 186 11.28 -9.97 11.33
N GLU A 187 11.81 -9.53 12.47
CA GLU A 187 11.38 -9.96 13.80
C GLU A 187 9.97 -9.45 14.19
N ALA A 188 9.54 -8.35 13.57
CA ALA A 188 8.21 -7.79 13.80
C ALA A 188 7.12 -8.46 12.94
N ILE A 189 7.49 -9.27 11.96
CA ILE A 189 6.53 -9.94 11.07
C ILE A 189 5.74 -10.99 11.85
N THR A 190 4.45 -10.78 11.92
CA THR A 190 3.51 -11.68 12.60
C THR A 190 2.67 -12.51 11.65
N THR A 191 2.58 -12.09 10.37
CA THR A 191 1.62 -12.65 9.43
C THR A 191 2.24 -12.75 8.04
N ARG A 192 2.12 -13.91 7.40
CA ARG A 192 2.62 -14.18 6.05
C ARG A 192 1.54 -14.80 5.19
N ILE A 193 1.15 -14.09 4.14
CA ILE A 193 0.10 -14.53 3.24
C ILE A 193 0.71 -15.09 1.97
N ARG A 194 0.41 -16.36 1.66
CA ARG A 194 0.93 -17.01 0.46
C ARG A 194 0.21 -16.48 -0.78
N CYS A 195 0.95 -15.79 -1.66
CA CYS A 195 0.43 -15.15 -2.86
C CYS A 195 1.08 -15.66 -4.15
N ALA A 196 1.77 -16.81 -4.12
CA ALA A 196 2.53 -17.36 -5.26
C ALA A 196 1.73 -17.39 -6.57
N ASP A 197 0.46 -17.78 -6.50
CA ASP A 197 -0.39 -18.00 -7.67
C ASP A 197 -0.96 -16.67 -8.26
N TYR A 198 -0.56 -15.51 -7.70
CA TYR A 198 -1.08 -14.18 -8.04
C TYR A 198 0.00 -13.22 -8.55
N PHE A 199 1.22 -13.67 -8.77
CA PHE A 199 2.31 -12.82 -9.22
C PHE A 199 2.07 -12.23 -10.62
N ASP A 200 1.44 -12.99 -11.51
CA ASP A 200 1.04 -12.48 -12.84
C ASP A 200 0.04 -11.32 -12.73
N ARG A 201 -0.89 -11.41 -11.77
CA ARG A 201 -1.86 -10.35 -11.48
C ARG A 201 -1.18 -9.11 -10.91
N ARG A 202 -0.19 -9.32 -10.03
CA ARG A 202 0.66 -8.25 -9.50
C ARG A 202 1.38 -7.52 -10.63
N SER A 203 2.03 -8.25 -11.53
CA SER A 203 2.77 -7.65 -12.66
C SER A 203 1.84 -6.90 -13.61
N LYS A 204 0.65 -7.42 -13.91
CA LYS A 204 -0.36 -6.71 -14.71
C LYS A 204 -0.83 -5.42 -14.03
N ALA A 205 -1.05 -5.44 -12.71
CA ALA A 205 -1.44 -4.25 -11.96
C ALA A 205 -0.33 -3.20 -11.94
N LEU A 206 0.94 -3.60 -11.77
CA LEU A 206 2.09 -2.70 -11.87
C LEU A 206 2.18 -2.06 -13.26
N LEU A 207 2.02 -2.83 -14.33
CA LEU A 207 2.06 -2.34 -15.71
C LEU A 207 0.90 -1.38 -16.04
N ALA A 208 -0.21 -1.43 -15.30
CA ALA A 208 -1.29 -0.46 -15.42
C ALA A 208 -0.87 0.95 -14.96
N HIS A 209 0.09 1.05 -14.05
CA HIS A 209 0.69 2.32 -13.59
C HIS A 209 1.75 2.85 -14.57
N ARG A 210 1.35 3.08 -15.81
CA ARG A 210 2.24 3.38 -16.95
C ARG A 210 3.16 4.58 -16.74
N THR A 211 2.74 5.60 -15.99
CA THR A 211 3.57 6.78 -15.68
C THR A 211 4.60 6.50 -14.60
N GLN A 212 4.31 5.57 -13.68
CA GLN A 212 5.09 5.32 -12.47
C GLN A 212 5.98 4.09 -12.57
N VAL A 213 5.71 3.22 -13.54
CA VAL A 213 6.41 1.94 -13.70
C VAL A 213 6.95 1.83 -15.12
N ASP A 214 8.27 1.81 -15.23
CA ASP A 214 8.95 1.47 -16.47
C ASP A 214 8.83 -0.04 -16.71
N PRO A 215 8.27 -0.51 -17.85
CA PRO A 215 8.16 -1.93 -18.17
C PRO A 215 9.53 -2.62 -18.30
N ASP A 216 10.61 -1.86 -18.53
CA ASP A 216 11.97 -2.39 -18.61
C ASP A 216 12.71 -2.36 -17.25
N SER A 217 12.03 -1.98 -16.17
CA SER A 217 12.60 -1.90 -14.83
C SER A 217 13.03 -3.26 -14.31
N LYS A 218 14.34 -3.47 -14.12
CA LYS A 218 14.89 -4.68 -13.51
C LYS A 218 14.36 -4.92 -12.08
N PHE A 219 14.01 -3.84 -11.36
CA PHE A 219 13.48 -3.93 -10.01
C PHE A 219 12.10 -4.60 -9.97
N TRP A 220 11.23 -4.28 -10.93
CA TRP A 220 9.87 -4.83 -11.00
C TRP A 220 9.77 -6.11 -11.84
N PHE A 221 10.52 -6.18 -12.95
CA PHE A 221 10.35 -7.22 -13.99
C PHE A 221 11.65 -7.95 -14.35
N GLY A 222 12.73 -7.73 -13.62
CA GLY A 222 14.02 -8.39 -13.87
C GLY A 222 13.98 -9.91 -13.63
N LEU A 223 13.03 -10.40 -12.82
CA LEU A 223 12.70 -11.82 -12.69
C LEU A 223 11.32 -12.09 -13.26
N PRO A 224 11.13 -13.14 -14.07
CA PRO A 224 9.82 -13.66 -14.43
C PRO A 224 8.97 -14.01 -13.20
N ASP A 225 7.65 -13.83 -13.28
CA ASP A 225 6.72 -14.02 -12.17
C ASP A 225 6.86 -15.36 -11.46
N HIS A 226 7.07 -16.45 -12.22
CA HIS A 226 7.23 -17.78 -11.63
C HIS A 226 8.54 -17.94 -10.85
N HIS A 227 9.61 -17.23 -11.23
CA HIS A 227 10.86 -17.20 -10.45
C HIS A 227 10.72 -16.35 -9.19
N MET A 228 10.00 -15.22 -9.26
CA MET A 228 9.69 -14.42 -8.09
C MET A 228 8.82 -15.20 -7.09
N ALA A 229 7.76 -15.84 -7.59
CA ALA A 229 6.87 -16.68 -6.78
C ALA A 229 7.59 -17.87 -6.14
N ALA A 230 8.56 -18.48 -6.84
CA ALA A 230 9.37 -19.57 -6.31
C ALA A 230 10.40 -19.09 -5.26
N ALA A 231 10.97 -17.91 -5.45
CA ALA A 231 11.96 -17.34 -4.52
C ALA A 231 11.30 -16.86 -3.22
N TYR A 232 10.20 -16.10 -3.33
CA TYR A 232 9.49 -15.59 -2.17
C TYR A 232 7.98 -15.53 -2.42
N PRO A 233 7.22 -16.57 -2.05
CA PRO A 233 5.78 -16.70 -2.35
C PRO A 233 4.86 -15.91 -1.42
N TRP A 234 5.39 -15.06 -0.55
CA TRP A 234 4.68 -14.44 0.57
C TRP A 234 4.56 -12.93 0.43
N GLU A 235 3.47 -12.37 0.98
CA GLU A 235 3.40 -10.98 1.41
C GLU A 235 3.45 -10.93 2.94
N ASP A 236 4.26 -10.00 3.46
CA ASP A 236 4.59 -9.90 4.88
C ASP A 236 3.81 -8.76 5.55
N TYR A 237 3.30 -9.03 6.75
CA TYR A 237 2.54 -8.06 7.54
C TYR A 237 2.94 -8.10 9.01
N VAL A 238 2.73 -6.96 9.68
CA VAL A 238 2.79 -6.83 11.12
C VAL A 238 1.37 -6.63 11.64
N LEU A 239 0.89 -7.49 12.53
CA LEU A 239 -0.40 -7.30 13.22
C LEU A 239 -0.26 -6.13 14.19
N ALA A 240 -0.80 -4.97 13.80
CA ALA A 240 -0.72 -3.76 14.61
C ALA A 240 -1.80 -3.70 15.70
N ARG A 241 -2.99 -4.21 15.39
CA ARG A 241 -4.12 -4.30 16.33
C ARG A 241 -4.97 -5.54 16.06
N SER A 242 -5.46 -6.17 17.13
CA SER A 242 -6.47 -7.22 17.04
C SER A 242 -7.44 -7.09 18.22
N LEU A 243 -8.73 -7.13 17.91
CA LEU A 243 -9.83 -7.20 18.88
C LEU A 243 -10.37 -8.63 19.00
N VAL A 244 -9.78 -9.56 18.26
CA VAL A 244 -10.08 -11.00 18.31
C VAL A 244 -8.84 -11.77 18.70
N HIS A 245 -9.04 -12.95 19.30
CA HIS A 245 -7.92 -13.84 19.61
C HIS A 245 -7.41 -14.50 18.32
N THR A 246 -6.10 -14.57 18.17
CA THR A 246 -5.44 -15.27 17.07
C THR A 246 -4.08 -15.80 17.53
N ASP A 247 -3.69 -16.96 17.01
CA ASP A 247 -2.36 -17.53 17.25
C ASP A 247 -1.35 -16.96 16.25
N LEU A 248 -0.16 -16.59 16.74
CA LEU A 248 0.93 -16.09 15.90
C LEU A 248 1.98 -17.20 15.65
N PRO A 249 2.59 -17.27 14.47
CA PRO A 249 2.36 -16.41 13.29
C PRO A 249 1.09 -16.80 12.52
N GLU A 250 0.42 -15.81 11.93
CA GLU A 250 -0.75 -16.01 11.09
C GLU A 250 -0.40 -16.31 9.63
N THR A 251 -1.31 -17.03 8.97
CA THR A 251 -1.27 -17.29 7.51
C THR A 251 -2.52 -16.80 6.79
N ASP A 252 -3.42 -16.11 7.51
CA ASP A 252 -4.64 -15.52 7.00
C ASP A 252 -4.91 -14.19 7.75
N LEU A 253 -5.21 -13.11 7.01
CA LEU A 253 -5.57 -11.82 7.60
C LEU A 253 -6.89 -11.87 8.39
N PHE A 254 -7.74 -12.86 8.13
CA PHE A 254 -9.00 -13.08 8.81
C PHE A 254 -8.92 -14.09 9.96
N ALA A 255 -7.72 -14.54 10.32
CA ALA A 255 -7.56 -15.47 11.45
C ALA A 255 -8.26 -14.95 12.72
N GLY A 256 -9.10 -15.77 13.36
CA GLY A 256 -9.88 -15.44 14.55
C GLY A 256 -11.16 -14.60 14.28
N ILE A 257 -11.49 -14.28 13.03
CA ILE A 257 -12.74 -13.61 12.64
C ILE A 257 -13.74 -14.69 12.20
N GLU A 258 -14.91 -14.75 12.86
CA GLU A 258 -16.02 -15.66 12.54
C GLU A 258 -17.04 -15.03 11.56
#